data_4decd9c678d86f6c2dc659829df0b2a5
#
_entry.id   4decd9c678d86f6c2dc659829df0b2a5
#
_cell.length_a   1.000
_cell.length_b   1.000
_cell.length_c   1.000
_cell.angle_alpha   90.00
_cell.angle_beta   90.00
_cell.angle_gamma   90.00
#
_symmetry.space_group_name_H-M   'P 1'
#
loop_
_entity.id
_entity.type
_entity.pdbx_description
1 polymer ?
#
loop_
_entity_poly.entity_id
_entity_poly.type
_entity_poly.pdbx_seq_one_letter_code
_entity_poly.pdbx_strand_id
1 'polypeptide(L)'
;DSLVVAAGSVVAELGVLALVPALVGACGRLGRRLPLTPRLALRDAARNRGRTAPAVSAVLAAVAGTVAVATYSVSLQAEQRFGYVPSLQPRTVALMVDAYADQGGHPEKALPALRRTVERMLPVSGERADVERVWAGGDCYAQEAVECGSIELVRPRGNECPLRGPDGARIAAGLSAAEHRDLMRTPRCVDYGIGSSIIGDIEDSTVVGDARLLRNYIGLRDPAAERALAEGRPVLLNPAYARGGRLTLKITGLHSGPTGPRPDQKPTRVSLDTYTAPDSYADTPGIRLVLPASLAPRLGLH
;
A
#
# COMPACT_ATOMS: atom_id res chain seq x y z
N ASP A 1 4.32 11.33 -16.10
CA ASP A 1 4.81 12.73 -16.02
C ASP A 1 6.10 12.89 -15.22
N SER A 2 6.52 11.88 -14.45
CA SER A 2 7.82 11.88 -13.73
C SER A 2 9.02 12.05 -14.68
N LEU A 3 8.92 11.54 -15.90
CA LEU A 3 9.96 11.64 -16.92
C LEU A 3 10.14 13.07 -17.42
N VAL A 4 9.04 13.84 -17.53
CA VAL A 4 9.07 15.27 -17.90
C VAL A 4 9.72 16.11 -16.81
N VAL A 5 9.41 15.82 -15.53
CA VAL A 5 10.02 16.49 -14.38
C VAL A 5 11.52 16.18 -14.30
N ALA A 6 11.90 14.93 -14.47
CA ALA A 6 13.31 14.52 -14.49
C ALA A 6 14.09 15.19 -15.65
N ALA A 7 13.54 15.19 -16.86
CA ALA A 7 14.16 15.85 -18.00
C ALA A 7 14.28 17.37 -17.78
N GLY A 8 13.24 18.00 -17.25
CA GLY A 8 13.26 19.43 -16.90
C GLY A 8 14.32 19.78 -15.87
N SER A 9 14.51 18.98 -14.84
CA SER A 9 15.55 19.21 -13.83
C SER A 9 16.96 19.07 -14.40
N VAL A 10 17.21 18.08 -15.25
CA VAL A 10 18.50 17.91 -15.95
C VAL A 10 18.80 19.11 -16.84
N VAL A 11 17.83 19.58 -17.62
CA VAL A 11 18.00 20.75 -18.48
C VAL A 11 18.28 22.01 -17.66
N ALA A 12 17.58 22.19 -16.53
CA ALA A 12 17.83 23.33 -15.64
C ALA A 12 19.23 23.28 -15.04
N GLU A 13 19.70 22.11 -14.60
CA GLU A 13 21.04 21.92 -14.04
C GLU A 13 22.12 22.21 -15.06
N LEU A 14 22.00 21.70 -16.29
CA LEU A 14 22.91 21.99 -17.40
C LEU A 14 22.91 23.50 -17.74
N GLY A 15 21.75 24.13 -17.70
CA GLY A 15 21.62 25.59 -17.93
C GLY A 15 22.37 26.41 -16.86
N VAL A 16 22.24 26.03 -15.58
CA VAL A 16 22.98 26.66 -14.47
C VAL A 16 24.48 26.47 -14.65
N LEU A 17 24.94 25.27 -14.97
CA LEU A 17 26.37 24.97 -15.19
C LEU A 17 26.94 25.79 -16.36
N ALA A 18 26.19 25.94 -17.43
CA ALA A 18 26.59 26.79 -18.60
C ALA A 18 26.71 28.28 -18.24
N LEU A 19 25.96 28.75 -17.25
CA LEU A 19 26.02 30.13 -16.76
C LEU A 19 27.17 30.42 -15.79
N VAL A 20 27.78 29.38 -15.16
CA VAL A 20 28.84 29.55 -14.14
C VAL A 20 30.00 30.45 -14.62
N PRO A 21 30.55 30.33 -15.86
CA PRO A 21 31.62 31.21 -16.32
C PRO A 21 31.21 32.69 -16.39
N ALA A 22 29.96 32.95 -16.75
CA ALA A 22 29.40 34.30 -16.78
C ALA A 22 29.21 34.87 -15.36
N LEU A 23 28.71 34.02 -14.42
CA LEU A 23 28.53 34.37 -13.02
C LEU A 23 29.88 34.70 -12.33
N VAL A 24 30.90 33.89 -12.57
CA VAL A 24 32.25 34.14 -12.05
C VAL A 24 32.78 35.48 -12.58
N GLY A 25 32.57 35.78 -13.87
CA GLY A 25 32.91 37.06 -14.47
C GLY A 25 32.14 38.26 -13.89
N ALA A 26 30.86 38.07 -13.59
CA ALA A 26 30.00 39.09 -12.97
C ALA A 26 30.43 39.38 -11.53
N CYS A 27 30.73 38.33 -10.75
CA CYS A 27 31.26 38.46 -9.39
C CYS A 27 32.58 39.25 -9.35
N GLY A 28 33.46 39.04 -10.34
CA GLY A 28 34.69 39.85 -10.50
C GLY A 28 34.42 41.33 -10.72
N ARG A 29 33.32 41.69 -11.42
CA ARG A 29 32.90 43.10 -11.63
C ARG A 29 32.28 43.72 -10.38
N LEU A 30 31.39 42.98 -9.69
CA LEU A 30 30.77 43.42 -8.43
C LEU A 30 31.80 43.60 -7.33
N GLY A 31 32.85 42.78 -7.32
CA GLY A 31 33.93 42.84 -6.36
C GLY A 31 34.69 44.17 -6.28
N ARG A 32 34.48 45.09 -7.24
CA ARG A 32 35.10 46.41 -7.22
C ARG A 32 34.74 47.26 -6.00
N ARG A 33 33.62 47.02 -5.37
CA ARG A 33 33.13 47.75 -4.17
C ARG A 33 33.54 47.11 -2.86
N LEU A 34 34.26 46.00 -2.88
CA LEU A 34 34.72 45.27 -1.69
C LEU A 34 36.04 45.75 -1.18
N PRO A 35 36.38 45.52 0.11
CA PRO A 35 37.72 45.74 0.68
C PRO A 35 38.81 45.06 -0.15
N LEU A 36 40.08 45.47 0.04
CA LEU A 36 41.19 45.11 -0.83
C LEU A 36 41.35 43.59 -1.00
N THR A 37 41.34 42.84 0.11
CA THR A 37 41.59 41.38 0.14
C THR A 37 40.56 40.57 -0.70
N PRO A 38 39.25 40.68 -0.44
CA PRO A 38 38.24 39.92 -1.25
C PRO A 38 38.17 40.44 -2.68
N ARG A 39 38.46 41.72 -2.91
CA ARG A 39 38.55 42.30 -4.26
C ARG A 39 39.64 41.68 -5.11
N LEU A 40 40.86 41.48 -4.52
CA LEU A 40 41.96 40.82 -5.22
C LEU A 40 41.65 39.37 -5.53
N ALA A 41 41.07 38.61 -4.57
CA ALA A 41 40.69 37.23 -4.75
C ALA A 41 39.65 37.05 -5.87
N LEU A 42 38.58 37.89 -5.91
CA LEU A 42 37.57 37.85 -6.96
C LEU A 42 38.12 38.23 -8.32
N ARG A 43 39.08 39.18 -8.38
CA ARG A 43 39.70 39.61 -9.60
C ARG A 43 40.63 38.55 -10.18
N ASP A 44 41.35 37.82 -9.31
CA ASP A 44 42.17 36.68 -9.71
C ASP A 44 41.30 35.50 -10.20
N ALA A 45 40.22 35.15 -9.47
CA ALA A 45 39.24 34.13 -9.88
C ALA A 45 38.62 34.47 -11.27
N ALA A 46 38.26 35.74 -11.50
CA ALA A 46 37.68 36.17 -12.77
C ALA A 46 38.70 36.15 -13.91
N ARG A 47 39.96 36.44 -13.63
CA ARG A 47 41.06 36.41 -14.63
C ARG A 47 41.39 34.97 -15.02
N ASN A 48 41.35 34.03 -14.04
CA ASN A 48 41.64 32.63 -14.22
C ASN A 48 40.36 31.77 -14.36
N ARG A 49 39.28 32.32 -14.95
CA ARG A 49 37.96 31.68 -15.07
C ARG A 49 38.00 30.28 -15.69
N GLY A 50 38.95 29.99 -16.58
CA GLY A 50 39.13 28.69 -17.19
C GLY A 50 39.48 27.56 -16.18
N ARG A 51 40.11 27.92 -15.05
CA ARG A 51 40.42 26.99 -13.96
C ARG A 51 39.39 27.06 -12.81
N THR A 52 38.89 28.27 -12.54
CA THR A 52 37.98 28.53 -11.41
C THR A 52 36.55 28.09 -11.74
N ALA A 53 36.06 28.29 -12.98
CA ALA A 53 34.70 27.92 -13.34
C ALA A 53 34.42 26.38 -13.19
N PRO A 54 35.29 25.46 -13.66
CA PRO A 54 35.07 24.04 -13.46
C PRO A 54 35.05 23.65 -11.98
N ALA A 55 35.90 24.23 -11.14
CA ALA A 55 35.91 23.95 -9.72
C ALA A 55 34.62 24.44 -9.03
N VAL A 56 34.16 25.63 -9.35
CA VAL A 56 32.88 26.17 -8.85
C VAL A 56 31.70 25.33 -9.35
N SER A 57 31.72 24.92 -10.63
CA SER A 57 30.69 24.06 -11.19
C SER A 57 30.61 22.69 -10.44
N ALA A 58 31.77 22.09 -10.15
CA ALA A 58 31.80 20.81 -9.43
C ALA A 58 31.24 20.93 -8.02
N VAL A 59 31.58 22.02 -7.29
CA VAL A 59 31.02 22.27 -5.95
C VAL A 59 29.52 22.54 -6.02
N LEU A 60 29.07 23.35 -6.97
CA LEU A 60 27.64 23.63 -7.15
C LEU A 60 26.86 22.38 -7.48
N ALA A 61 27.34 21.55 -8.41
CA ALA A 61 26.70 20.28 -8.77
C ALA A 61 26.64 19.32 -7.56
N ALA A 62 27.72 19.21 -6.79
CA ALA A 62 27.72 18.36 -5.59
C ALA A 62 26.72 18.86 -4.54
N VAL A 63 26.68 20.16 -4.27
CA VAL A 63 25.74 20.74 -3.29
C VAL A 63 24.29 20.61 -3.79
N ALA A 64 24.03 20.96 -5.06
CA ALA A 64 22.70 20.86 -5.64
C ALA A 64 22.20 19.42 -5.66
N GLY A 65 23.05 18.47 -6.05
CA GLY A 65 22.71 17.04 -6.03
C GLY A 65 22.42 16.54 -4.62
N THR A 66 23.23 16.93 -3.63
CA THR A 66 23.00 16.55 -2.23
C THR A 66 21.67 17.10 -1.70
N VAL A 67 21.38 18.38 -1.98
CA VAL A 67 20.11 19.02 -1.56
C VAL A 67 18.93 18.35 -2.25
N ALA A 68 19.02 18.06 -3.56
CA ALA A 68 17.97 17.39 -4.31
C ALA A 68 17.66 15.99 -3.74
N VAL A 69 18.70 15.18 -3.48
CA VAL A 69 18.54 13.84 -2.89
C VAL A 69 17.96 13.94 -1.48
N ALA A 70 18.44 14.85 -0.65
CA ALA A 70 17.92 15.05 0.70
C ALA A 70 16.44 15.47 0.69
N THR A 71 16.07 16.43 -0.19
CA THR A 71 14.68 16.88 -0.32
C THR A 71 13.78 15.74 -0.81
N TYR A 72 14.23 14.99 -1.81
CA TYR A 72 13.48 13.83 -2.32
C TYR A 72 13.29 12.78 -1.23
N SER A 73 14.34 12.43 -0.50
CA SER A 73 14.28 11.43 0.58
C SER A 73 13.32 11.86 1.71
N VAL A 74 13.37 13.14 2.12
CA VAL A 74 12.45 13.66 3.13
C VAL A 74 11.00 13.66 2.62
N SER A 75 10.79 13.99 1.35
CA SER A 75 9.46 13.97 0.72
C SER A 75 8.89 12.56 0.67
N LEU A 76 9.70 11.56 0.26
CA LEU A 76 9.30 10.15 0.28
C LEU A 76 8.97 9.65 1.69
N GLN A 77 9.80 10.01 2.69
CA GLN A 77 9.52 9.64 4.08
C GLN A 77 8.23 10.27 4.60
N ALA A 78 7.96 11.52 4.22
CA ALA A 78 6.72 12.19 4.60
C ALA A 78 5.50 11.50 3.96
N GLU A 79 5.59 11.13 2.69
CA GLU A 79 4.54 10.37 1.98
C GLU A 79 4.32 9.00 2.62
N GLN A 80 5.39 8.26 2.89
CA GLN A 80 5.31 6.95 3.56
C GLN A 80 4.70 7.05 4.96
N ARG A 81 5.08 8.08 5.75
CA ARG A 81 4.48 8.31 7.06
C ARG A 81 3.01 8.68 6.97
N PHE A 82 2.65 9.44 5.94
CA PHE A 82 1.26 9.84 5.72
C PHE A 82 0.37 8.68 5.31
N GLY A 83 0.89 7.78 4.45
CA GLY A 83 0.20 6.55 3.99
C GLY A 83 0.38 5.34 4.91
N TYR A 84 1.16 5.48 6.02
CA TYR A 84 1.41 4.35 6.91
C TYR A 84 0.15 3.98 7.69
N VAL A 85 -0.33 2.77 7.47
CA VAL A 85 -1.37 2.12 8.27
C VAL A 85 -0.73 0.93 9.00
N PRO A 86 -0.80 0.87 10.34
CA PRO A 86 -0.25 -0.26 11.08
C PRO A 86 -0.92 -1.56 10.65
N SER A 87 -0.16 -2.57 10.30
CA SER A 87 -0.69 -3.88 9.90
C SER A 87 -1.29 -4.68 11.06
N LEU A 88 -0.99 -4.28 12.29
CA LEU A 88 -1.52 -4.89 13.52
C LEU A 88 -1.97 -3.80 14.50
N GLN A 89 -2.96 -4.14 15.30
CA GLN A 89 -3.33 -3.32 16.44
C GLN A 89 -2.17 -3.23 17.46
N PRO A 90 -2.02 -2.11 18.19
CA PRO A 90 -1.01 -1.99 19.22
C PRO A 90 -1.06 -3.16 20.21
N ARG A 91 0.11 -3.67 20.58
CA ARG A 91 0.27 -4.82 21.50
C ARG A 91 -0.29 -6.14 20.98
N THR A 92 -0.46 -6.27 19.66
CA THR A 92 -0.83 -7.54 19.03
C THR A 92 0.40 -8.22 18.44
N VAL A 93 0.52 -9.52 18.59
CA VAL A 93 1.54 -10.37 17.96
C VAL A 93 0.82 -11.29 16.99
N ALA A 94 1.28 -11.31 15.74
CA ALA A 94 0.81 -12.29 14.76
C ALA A 94 1.85 -13.39 14.58
N LEU A 95 1.40 -14.62 14.57
CA LEU A 95 2.17 -15.79 14.17
C LEU A 95 1.65 -16.22 12.81
N MET A 96 2.49 -16.06 11.78
CA MET A 96 2.22 -16.61 10.47
C MET A 96 2.91 -17.94 10.28
N VAL A 97 2.21 -18.88 9.70
CA VAL A 97 2.78 -20.15 9.28
C VAL A 97 2.65 -20.19 7.76
N ASP A 98 3.79 -20.07 7.08
CA ASP A 98 3.83 -20.15 5.64
C ASP A 98 3.91 -21.61 5.21
N ALA A 99 2.94 -22.05 4.42
CA ALA A 99 2.89 -23.40 3.88
C ALA A 99 4.08 -23.72 2.94
N TYR A 100 4.76 -22.67 2.44
CA TYR A 100 5.90 -22.84 1.53
C TYR A 100 7.24 -23.02 2.23
N ALA A 101 7.36 -22.70 3.51
CA ALA A 101 8.62 -22.80 4.24
C ALA A 101 9.07 -24.26 4.45
N ASP A 102 8.16 -25.20 4.30
CA ASP A 102 8.44 -26.65 4.47
C ASP A 102 8.06 -27.39 3.17
N GLN A 103 9.04 -27.80 2.40
CA GLN A 103 8.85 -28.62 1.18
C GLN A 103 8.16 -29.93 1.53
N GLY A 104 6.83 -29.94 1.60
CA GLY A 104 6.00 -31.10 1.95
C GLY A 104 5.55 -31.16 3.41
N GLY A 105 5.77 -30.12 4.22
CA GLY A 105 5.25 -30.02 5.58
C GLY A 105 3.76 -29.66 5.62
N HIS A 106 3.10 -30.10 6.68
CA HIS A 106 1.75 -29.70 7.02
C HIS A 106 1.84 -28.57 8.04
N PRO A 107 1.75 -27.28 7.63
CA PRO A 107 1.94 -26.13 8.53
C PRO A 107 0.97 -26.18 9.71
N GLU A 108 -0.23 -26.71 9.50
CA GLU A 108 -1.24 -26.90 10.56
C GLU A 108 -0.74 -27.81 11.68
N LYS A 109 0.17 -28.76 11.43
CA LYS A 109 0.75 -29.62 12.47
C LYS A 109 1.82 -28.92 13.30
N ALA A 110 2.56 -27.99 12.70
CA ALA A 110 3.58 -27.21 13.39
C ALA A 110 2.98 -26.08 14.26
N LEU A 111 1.82 -25.56 13.87
CA LEU A 111 1.17 -24.41 14.50
C LEU A 111 0.97 -24.56 16.02
N PRO A 112 0.51 -25.68 16.58
CA PRO A 112 0.36 -25.83 18.03
C PRO A 112 1.67 -25.76 18.81
N ALA A 113 2.78 -26.25 18.24
CA ALA A 113 4.09 -26.21 18.88
C ALA A 113 4.68 -24.79 18.84
N LEU A 114 4.60 -24.14 17.70
CA LEU A 114 5.02 -22.73 17.52
C LEU A 114 4.23 -21.80 18.45
N ARG A 115 2.92 -21.97 18.54
CA ARG A 115 2.04 -21.23 19.42
C ARG A 115 2.47 -21.36 20.89
N ARG A 116 2.71 -22.56 21.39
CA ARG A 116 3.22 -22.78 22.76
C ARG A 116 4.59 -22.14 22.99
N THR A 117 5.43 -22.09 21.98
CA THR A 117 6.74 -21.44 22.08
C THR A 117 6.59 -19.93 22.18
N VAL A 118 5.77 -19.32 21.33
CA VAL A 118 5.46 -17.87 21.38
C VAL A 118 4.87 -17.49 22.73
N GLU A 119 3.89 -18.25 23.23
CA GLU A 119 3.23 -18.00 24.53
C GLU A 119 4.20 -18.13 25.73
N ARG A 120 5.25 -18.93 25.61
CA ARG A 120 6.30 -19.05 26.66
C ARG A 120 7.35 -17.94 26.59
N MET A 121 7.65 -17.48 25.38
CA MET A 121 8.75 -16.50 25.17
C MET A 121 8.29 -15.05 25.24
N LEU A 122 7.04 -14.79 24.93
CA LEU A 122 6.47 -13.44 24.92
C LEU A 122 5.40 -13.33 26.02
N PRO A 123 5.28 -12.16 26.66
CA PRO A 123 4.25 -11.92 27.66
C PRO A 123 2.86 -11.71 27.01
N VAL A 124 2.42 -12.69 26.24
CA VAL A 124 1.11 -12.64 25.60
C VAL A 124 0.04 -13.01 26.62
N SER A 125 -0.89 -12.09 26.82
CA SER A 125 -2.05 -12.27 27.69
C SER A 125 -3.29 -11.94 26.87
N GLY A 126 -4.18 -12.86 26.72
CA GLY A 126 -5.43 -12.53 26.07
C GLY A 126 -5.93 -13.58 25.10
N GLU A 127 -7.07 -13.26 24.53
CA GLU A 127 -7.74 -14.12 23.58
C GLU A 127 -6.96 -14.20 22.27
N ARG A 128 -6.86 -15.40 21.75
CA ARG A 128 -6.36 -15.64 20.40
C ARG A 128 -7.46 -15.42 19.38
N ALA A 129 -7.05 -14.94 18.22
CA ALA A 129 -7.87 -14.93 17.02
C ALA A 129 -7.15 -15.75 15.94
N ASP A 130 -7.85 -16.68 15.35
CA ASP A 130 -7.36 -17.42 14.20
C ASP A 130 -7.90 -16.73 12.94
N VAL A 131 -7.02 -16.61 11.93
CA VAL A 131 -7.32 -16.01 10.62
C VAL A 131 -7.06 -17.08 9.59
N GLU A 132 -8.09 -17.47 8.85
CA GLU A 132 -7.95 -18.45 7.79
C GLU A 132 -8.07 -17.76 6.43
N ARG A 133 -7.14 -18.04 5.55
CA ARG A 133 -7.21 -17.61 4.15
C ARG A 133 -8.16 -18.53 3.41
N VAL A 134 -8.88 -17.99 2.45
CA VAL A 134 -9.80 -18.78 1.62
C VAL A 134 -9.40 -18.73 0.17
N TRP A 135 -9.62 -19.83 -0.52
CA TRP A 135 -9.26 -20.02 -1.92
C TRP A 135 -10.49 -20.47 -2.73
N ALA A 136 -10.63 -19.91 -3.90
CA ALA A 136 -11.61 -20.38 -4.86
C ALA A 136 -10.99 -21.55 -5.66
N GLY A 137 -11.55 -22.75 -5.52
CA GLY A 137 -11.03 -23.95 -6.16
C GLY A 137 -9.85 -24.62 -5.46
N GLY A 138 -9.59 -24.27 -4.20
CA GLY A 138 -8.50 -24.82 -3.39
C GLY A 138 -7.21 -23.99 -3.44
N ASP A 139 -6.20 -24.44 -2.70
CA ASP A 139 -4.90 -23.77 -2.66
C ASP A 139 -4.18 -23.91 -4.03
N CYS A 140 -4.19 -22.85 -4.77
CA CYS A 140 -3.62 -22.74 -6.10
C CYS A 140 -2.12 -23.07 -6.14
N TYR A 141 -1.40 -22.64 -5.14
CA TYR A 141 0.04 -22.84 -5.08
C TYR A 141 0.39 -24.29 -4.74
N ALA A 142 -0.35 -24.90 -3.82
CA ALA A 142 -0.18 -26.32 -3.51
C ALA A 142 -0.56 -27.24 -4.68
N GLN A 143 -1.39 -26.75 -5.60
CA GLN A 143 -1.82 -27.48 -6.80
C GLN A 143 -0.95 -27.20 -8.02
N GLU A 144 0.11 -26.39 -7.91
CA GLU A 144 0.95 -25.96 -9.03
C GLU A 144 0.13 -25.42 -10.21
N ALA A 145 -0.95 -24.70 -9.91
CA ALA A 145 -1.83 -24.15 -10.93
C ALA A 145 -1.13 -23.06 -11.75
N VAL A 146 -1.38 -23.03 -13.04
CA VAL A 146 -0.82 -22.01 -13.96
C VAL A 146 -1.36 -20.62 -13.60
N GLU A 147 -2.64 -20.55 -13.23
CA GLU A 147 -3.32 -19.34 -12.76
C GLU A 147 -4.22 -19.72 -11.59
N CYS A 148 -4.34 -18.82 -10.62
CA CYS A 148 -5.15 -19.06 -9.44
C CYS A 148 -6.61 -18.69 -9.66
N GLY A 149 -7.53 -19.34 -8.94
CA GLY A 149 -8.88 -18.85 -8.77
C GLY A 149 -8.88 -17.53 -7.99
N SER A 150 -9.95 -16.75 -8.07
CA SER A 150 -10.05 -15.46 -7.39
C SER A 150 -11.38 -15.25 -6.70
N ILE A 151 -11.35 -14.44 -5.64
CA ILE A 151 -12.52 -13.99 -4.90
C ILE A 151 -12.49 -12.47 -4.91
N GLU A 152 -13.30 -11.84 -5.73
CA GLU A 152 -13.32 -10.40 -5.89
C GLU A 152 -14.57 -9.79 -5.22
N LEU A 153 -14.37 -8.76 -4.41
CA LEU A 153 -15.47 -7.89 -3.95
C LEU A 153 -15.87 -6.95 -5.10
N VAL A 154 -17.11 -7.09 -5.57
CA VAL A 154 -17.63 -6.23 -6.65
C VAL A 154 -18.10 -4.91 -6.08
N ARG A 155 -17.46 -3.83 -6.51
CA ARG A 155 -17.87 -2.48 -6.10
C ARG A 155 -19.13 -2.07 -6.87
N PRO A 156 -20.21 -1.64 -6.20
CA PRO A 156 -21.40 -1.13 -6.85
C PRO A 156 -21.11 0.11 -7.70
N ARG A 157 -21.77 0.23 -8.85
CA ARG A 157 -21.70 1.46 -9.66
C ARG A 157 -22.11 2.67 -8.83
N GLY A 158 -21.33 3.74 -8.92
CA GLY A 158 -21.50 4.97 -8.12
C GLY A 158 -20.72 5.00 -6.80
N ASN A 159 -20.15 3.87 -6.36
CA ASN A 159 -19.23 3.79 -5.22
C ASN A 159 -17.75 3.76 -5.66
N GLU A 160 -17.47 3.96 -6.92
CA GLU A 160 -16.11 4.00 -7.46
C GLU A 160 -15.38 5.27 -7.02
N CYS A 161 -14.05 5.16 -6.87
CA CYS A 161 -13.23 6.34 -6.57
C CYS A 161 -13.20 7.27 -7.79
N PRO A 162 -13.58 8.53 -7.66
CA PRO A 162 -13.58 9.48 -8.79
C PRO A 162 -12.21 9.67 -9.42
N LEU A 163 -11.13 9.45 -8.66
CA LEU A 163 -9.75 9.63 -9.13
C LEU A 163 -9.26 8.46 -10.01
N ARG A 164 -9.96 7.34 -10.03
CA ARG A 164 -9.58 6.12 -10.79
C ARG A 164 -10.39 5.92 -12.07
N GLY A 165 -11.41 6.74 -12.29
CA GLY A 165 -12.19 6.72 -13.52
C GLY A 165 -11.45 7.37 -14.70
N PRO A 166 -12.02 7.32 -15.92
CA PRO A 166 -11.42 7.93 -17.11
C PRO A 166 -11.18 9.44 -16.94
N ASP A 167 -11.96 10.11 -16.11
CA ASP A 167 -11.81 11.54 -15.77
C ASP A 167 -10.90 11.78 -14.56
N GLY A 168 -10.31 10.77 -13.96
CA GLY A 168 -9.60 10.86 -12.70
C GLY A 168 -8.46 11.88 -12.70
N ALA A 169 -7.66 11.90 -13.76
CA ALA A 169 -6.58 12.88 -13.90
C ALA A 169 -7.09 14.33 -13.96
N ARG A 170 -8.21 14.56 -14.65
CA ARG A 170 -8.86 15.89 -14.75
C ARG A 170 -9.42 16.33 -13.40
N ILE A 171 -10.05 15.41 -12.68
CA ILE A 171 -10.58 15.67 -11.33
C ILE A 171 -9.41 15.97 -10.38
N ALA A 172 -8.36 15.15 -10.38
CA ALA A 172 -7.18 15.36 -9.54
C ALA A 172 -6.51 16.71 -9.77
N ALA A 173 -6.42 17.15 -11.05
CA ALA A 173 -5.84 18.44 -11.40
C ALA A 173 -6.67 19.65 -10.90
N GLY A 174 -7.96 19.48 -10.65
CA GLY A 174 -8.84 20.51 -10.09
C GLY A 174 -8.88 20.58 -8.56
N LEU A 175 -8.25 19.60 -7.86
CA LEU A 175 -8.26 19.54 -6.40
C LEU A 175 -7.01 20.20 -5.81
N SER A 176 -7.19 20.88 -4.68
CA SER A 176 -6.06 21.23 -3.81
C SER A 176 -5.44 19.97 -3.20
N ALA A 177 -4.19 20.07 -2.71
CA ALA A 177 -3.51 18.97 -2.05
C ALA A 177 -4.27 18.46 -0.80
N ALA A 178 -5.02 19.33 -0.11
CA ALA A 178 -5.84 18.94 1.03
C ALA A 178 -7.06 18.13 0.58
N GLU A 179 -7.83 18.63 -0.37
CA GLU A 179 -9.00 17.94 -0.92
C GLU A 179 -8.65 16.59 -1.53
N HIS A 180 -7.51 16.51 -2.23
CA HIS A 180 -7.02 15.24 -2.76
C HIS A 180 -6.74 14.24 -1.64
N ARG A 181 -6.04 14.66 -0.57
CA ARG A 181 -5.77 13.80 0.59
C ARG A 181 -7.06 13.34 1.29
N ASP A 182 -8.01 14.25 1.47
CA ASP A 182 -9.28 13.94 2.12
C ASP A 182 -10.11 12.95 1.29
N LEU A 183 -10.13 13.14 -0.03
CA LEU A 183 -10.79 12.21 -0.95
C LEU A 183 -10.14 10.80 -0.93
N MET A 184 -8.80 10.73 -0.90
CA MET A 184 -8.07 9.48 -0.81
C MET A 184 -8.32 8.69 0.49
N ARG A 185 -8.79 9.36 1.55
CA ARG A 185 -9.16 8.72 2.82
C ARG A 185 -10.61 8.25 2.87
N THR A 186 -11.42 8.58 1.88
CA THR A 186 -12.81 8.10 1.84
C THR A 186 -12.87 6.60 1.54
N PRO A 187 -13.88 5.86 2.03
CA PRO A 187 -14.06 4.44 1.73
C PRO A 187 -14.05 4.11 0.23
N ARG A 188 -14.43 5.07 -0.60
CA ARG A 188 -14.43 4.90 -2.06
C ARG A 188 -13.03 4.85 -2.67
N CYS A 189 -12.08 5.60 -2.09
CA CYS A 189 -10.74 5.76 -2.64
C CYS A 189 -9.66 5.04 -1.83
N VAL A 190 -9.98 4.62 -0.61
CA VAL A 190 -9.13 3.73 0.16
C VAL A 190 -9.09 2.37 -0.54
N ASP A 191 -8.13 2.26 -1.42
CA ASP A 191 -7.78 1.01 -2.04
C ASP A 191 -6.34 0.73 -1.65
N TYR A 192 -6.16 -0.21 -0.76
CA TYR A 192 -4.82 -0.70 -0.47
C TYR A 192 -3.90 0.37 0.13
N GLY A 193 -4.01 0.58 1.42
CA GLY A 193 -2.90 1.23 2.14
C GLY A 193 -1.61 0.55 1.68
N ILE A 194 -0.59 1.35 1.37
CA ILE A 194 0.77 0.89 1.02
C ILE A 194 1.43 0.19 2.23
N GLY A 195 0.62 -0.20 3.22
CA GLY A 195 1.04 -1.00 4.36
C GLY A 195 1.18 -2.46 3.93
N SER A 196 2.36 -3.05 4.14
CA SER A 196 2.52 -4.49 4.00
C SER A 196 1.53 -5.19 4.95
N SER A 197 0.57 -5.89 4.38
CA SER A 197 -0.32 -6.73 5.16
C SER A 197 0.47 -7.94 5.66
N ILE A 198 0.32 -8.28 6.95
CA ILE A 198 0.87 -9.52 7.49
C ILE A 198 0.19 -10.74 6.83
N ILE A 199 -1.01 -10.56 6.29
CA ILE A 199 -1.77 -11.63 5.62
C ILE A 199 -1.29 -11.84 4.16
N GLY A 200 -0.28 -11.09 3.72
CA GLY A 200 0.32 -11.16 2.37
C GLY A 200 -0.31 -10.19 1.38
N ASP A 201 0.22 -10.17 0.16
CA ASP A 201 -0.32 -9.42 -0.98
C ASP A 201 -1.60 -10.12 -1.47
N ILE A 202 -2.67 -10.00 -0.69
CA ILE A 202 -3.95 -10.59 -1.07
C ILE A 202 -4.70 -9.53 -1.85
N GLU A 203 -4.79 -9.73 -3.15
CA GLU A 203 -5.62 -8.88 -4.03
C GLU A 203 -7.07 -8.81 -3.54
N ASP A 204 -7.54 -9.83 -2.82
CA ASP A 204 -8.92 -9.97 -2.37
C ASP A 204 -9.06 -10.27 -0.87
N SER A 205 -8.45 -9.57 -0.04
CA SER A 205 -8.60 -9.41 1.41
C SER A 205 -9.86 -10.02 2.09
N THR A 206 -10.27 -11.24 1.63
CA THR A 206 -11.36 -12.02 2.21
C THR A 206 -10.78 -13.12 3.08
N VAL A 207 -11.20 -13.16 4.34
CA VAL A 207 -10.73 -14.14 5.33
C VAL A 207 -11.91 -14.80 6.03
N VAL A 208 -11.68 -15.99 6.58
CA VAL A 208 -12.59 -16.62 7.53
C VAL A 208 -12.14 -16.30 8.95
N GLY A 209 -13.10 -15.97 9.81
CA GLY A 209 -12.84 -15.65 11.20
C GLY A 209 -14.11 -15.55 12.04
N ASP A 210 -13.88 -15.38 13.32
CA ASP A 210 -14.92 -15.24 14.35
C ASP A 210 -14.91 -13.86 15.02
N ALA A 211 -15.72 -13.70 16.06
CA ALA A 211 -15.76 -12.45 16.84
C ALA A 211 -14.41 -12.08 17.48
N ARG A 212 -13.51 -13.04 17.74
CA ARG A 212 -12.17 -12.76 18.27
C ARG A 212 -11.29 -12.08 17.23
N LEU A 213 -11.44 -12.47 15.97
CA LEU A 213 -10.76 -11.79 14.84
C LEU A 213 -11.18 -10.32 14.77
N LEU A 214 -12.48 -10.05 14.88
CA LEU A 214 -12.98 -8.66 14.88
C LEU A 214 -12.37 -7.86 16.02
N ARG A 215 -12.37 -8.40 17.26
CA ARG A 215 -11.88 -7.68 18.43
C ARG A 215 -10.36 -7.52 18.47
N ASN A 216 -9.64 -8.60 18.22
CA ASN A 216 -8.21 -8.67 18.56
C ASN A 216 -7.29 -8.29 17.40
N TYR A 217 -7.70 -8.57 16.17
CA TYR A 217 -6.92 -8.20 14.99
C TYR A 217 -7.41 -6.90 14.36
N ILE A 218 -8.71 -6.82 14.08
CA ILE A 218 -9.32 -5.65 13.40
C ILE A 218 -9.53 -4.48 14.37
N GLY A 219 -9.75 -4.79 15.65
CA GLY A 219 -10.09 -3.80 16.67
C GLY A 219 -11.56 -3.38 16.67
N LEU A 220 -12.40 -4.05 15.88
CA LEU A 220 -13.84 -3.79 15.81
C LEU A 220 -14.55 -4.45 16.98
N ARG A 221 -14.95 -3.65 17.95
CA ARG A 221 -15.68 -4.08 19.16
C ARG A 221 -17.14 -3.65 19.04
N ASP A 222 -17.85 -4.33 18.16
CA ASP A 222 -19.27 -4.07 17.89
C ASP A 222 -20.09 -5.35 18.08
N PRO A 223 -20.97 -5.41 19.09
CA PRO A 223 -21.82 -6.56 19.32
C PRO A 223 -22.74 -6.92 18.14
N ALA A 224 -23.07 -5.96 17.27
CA ALA A 224 -23.88 -6.22 16.10
C ALA A 224 -23.06 -6.93 15.00
N ALA A 225 -21.79 -6.56 14.83
CA ALA A 225 -20.85 -7.24 13.93
C ALA A 225 -20.61 -8.69 14.40
N GLU A 226 -20.38 -8.88 15.71
CA GLU A 226 -20.16 -10.19 16.30
C GLU A 226 -21.37 -11.10 16.11
N ARG A 227 -22.57 -10.58 16.36
CA ARG A 227 -23.83 -11.32 16.11
C ARG A 227 -24.02 -11.66 14.65
N ALA A 228 -23.69 -10.73 13.74
CA ALA A 228 -23.78 -11.01 12.31
C ALA A 228 -22.96 -12.23 11.91
N LEU A 229 -21.69 -12.32 12.36
CA LEU A 229 -20.85 -13.50 12.11
C LEU A 229 -21.44 -14.78 12.73
N ALA A 230 -21.94 -14.72 13.97
CA ALA A 230 -22.55 -15.85 14.63
C ALA A 230 -23.83 -16.34 13.92
N GLU A 231 -24.58 -15.44 13.30
CA GLU A 231 -25.77 -15.72 12.49
C GLU A 231 -25.44 -16.19 11.06
N GLY A 232 -24.16 -16.31 10.70
CA GLY A 232 -23.72 -16.73 9.36
C GLY A 232 -23.70 -15.61 8.33
N ARG A 233 -23.78 -14.34 8.75
CA ARG A 233 -23.67 -13.18 7.87
C ARG A 233 -22.25 -12.62 7.86
N PRO A 234 -21.65 -12.32 6.70
CA PRO A 234 -20.33 -11.73 6.62
C PRO A 234 -20.28 -10.31 7.20
N VAL A 235 -19.09 -9.90 7.65
CA VAL A 235 -18.79 -8.54 8.08
C VAL A 235 -17.89 -7.87 7.05
N LEU A 236 -18.40 -6.83 6.42
CA LEU A 236 -17.71 -6.02 5.43
C LEU A 236 -17.08 -4.80 6.11
N LEU A 237 -15.76 -4.63 5.98
CA LEU A 237 -15.04 -3.54 6.61
C LEU A 237 -15.05 -2.26 5.78
N ASN A 238 -15.06 -2.36 4.46
CA ASN A 238 -15.14 -1.19 3.60
C ASN A 238 -16.56 -1.02 3.02
N PRO A 239 -17.33 -0.02 3.48
CA PRO A 239 -18.72 0.20 3.07
C PRO A 239 -18.88 0.52 1.57
N ALA A 240 -17.82 0.93 0.88
CA ALA A 240 -17.88 1.20 -0.55
C ALA A 240 -18.24 -0.04 -1.40
N TYR A 241 -18.10 -1.25 -0.85
CA TYR A 241 -18.48 -2.49 -1.54
C TYR A 241 -19.91 -2.96 -1.22
N ALA A 242 -20.66 -2.22 -0.39
CA ALA A 242 -22.04 -2.53 -0.10
C ALA A 242 -23.02 -1.58 -0.79
N ARG A 243 -24.22 -2.09 -1.06
CA ARG A 243 -25.37 -1.30 -1.47
C ARG A 243 -26.64 -1.90 -0.87
N GLY A 244 -27.37 -1.11 -0.08
CA GLY A 244 -28.60 -1.55 0.57
C GLY A 244 -28.39 -2.75 1.52
N GLY A 245 -27.29 -2.79 2.28
CA GLY A 245 -26.97 -3.88 3.21
C GLY A 245 -26.52 -5.18 2.53
N ARG A 246 -26.20 -5.14 1.26
CA ARG A 246 -25.76 -6.31 0.47
C ARG A 246 -24.41 -6.06 -0.18
N LEU A 247 -23.56 -7.07 -0.21
CA LEU A 247 -22.33 -7.12 -1.01
C LEU A 247 -22.48 -8.12 -2.16
N THR A 248 -21.65 -8.02 -3.17
CA THR A 248 -21.54 -8.99 -4.27
C THR A 248 -20.11 -9.50 -4.32
N LEU A 249 -19.96 -10.82 -4.28
CA LEU A 249 -18.73 -11.54 -4.58
C LEU A 249 -18.75 -12.03 -6.02
N LYS A 250 -17.63 -11.90 -6.70
CA LYS A 250 -17.34 -12.58 -7.97
C LYS A 250 -16.29 -13.65 -7.66
N ILE A 251 -16.65 -14.90 -7.82
CA ILE A 251 -15.81 -16.06 -7.50
C ILE A 251 -15.45 -16.73 -8.81
N THR A 252 -14.15 -16.82 -9.09
CA THR A 252 -13.59 -17.56 -10.22
C THR A 252 -12.94 -18.81 -9.66
N GLY A 253 -13.56 -19.96 -9.82
CA GLY A 253 -13.03 -21.25 -9.39
C GLY A 253 -11.90 -21.77 -10.27
N LEU A 254 -11.48 -23.00 -10.00
CA LEU A 254 -10.51 -23.74 -10.81
C LEU A 254 -11.15 -24.99 -11.38
N HIS A 255 -10.81 -25.35 -12.62
CA HIS A 255 -11.15 -26.63 -13.23
C HIS A 255 -9.90 -27.33 -13.76
N SER A 256 -9.93 -28.64 -13.86
CA SER A 256 -8.83 -29.43 -14.40
C SER A 256 -8.67 -29.17 -15.90
N GLY A 257 -7.49 -28.70 -16.31
CA GLY A 257 -7.12 -28.50 -17.69
C GLY A 257 -6.02 -29.47 -18.15
N PRO A 258 -5.71 -29.52 -19.45
CA PRO A 258 -4.69 -30.43 -19.98
C PRO A 258 -3.28 -30.22 -19.43
N THR A 259 -2.99 -29.00 -18.97
CA THR A 259 -1.67 -28.59 -18.46
C THR A 259 -1.69 -28.22 -16.98
N GLY A 260 -2.72 -28.66 -16.23
CA GLY A 260 -2.94 -28.34 -14.84
C GLY A 260 -4.24 -27.55 -14.59
N PRO A 261 -4.52 -27.21 -13.32
CA PRO A 261 -5.69 -26.41 -12.95
C PRO A 261 -5.70 -25.04 -13.65
N ARG A 262 -6.88 -24.60 -14.10
CA ARG A 262 -7.09 -23.30 -14.76
C ARG A 262 -8.31 -22.60 -14.18
N PRO A 263 -8.34 -21.27 -14.19
CA PRO A 263 -9.51 -20.51 -13.80
C PRO A 263 -10.73 -20.80 -14.65
N ASP A 264 -11.90 -20.77 -14.03
CA ASP A 264 -13.17 -20.93 -14.73
C ASP A 264 -13.40 -19.77 -15.70
N GLN A 265 -13.87 -20.08 -16.91
CA GLN A 265 -14.17 -19.07 -17.93
C GLN A 265 -15.34 -18.15 -17.51
N LYS A 266 -16.22 -18.63 -16.66
CA LYS A 266 -17.40 -17.88 -16.18
C LYS A 266 -17.39 -17.81 -14.66
N PRO A 267 -17.04 -16.64 -14.09
CA PRO A 267 -17.10 -16.46 -12.67
C PRO A 267 -18.53 -16.49 -12.15
N THR A 268 -18.71 -17.08 -10.99
CA THR A 268 -19.99 -17.08 -10.25
C THR A 268 -20.14 -15.76 -9.49
N ARG A 269 -21.33 -15.15 -9.57
CA ARG A 269 -21.66 -13.96 -8.78
C ARG A 269 -22.64 -14.31 -7.69
N VAL A 270 -22.27 -14.00 -6.45
CA VAL A 270 -23.11 -14.26 -5.28
C VAL A 270 -23.37 -12.95 -4.56
N SER A 271 -24.64 -12.67 -4.26
CA SER A 271 -25.03 -11.50 -3.47
C SER A 271 -25.40 -11.96 -2.05
N LEU A 272 -24.77 -11.35 -1.04
CA LEU A 272 -24.92 -11.73 0.36
C LEU A 272 -25.39 -10.53 1.18
N ASP A 273 -26.30 -10.78 2.11
CA ASP A 273 -26.62 -9.81 3.17
C ASP A 273 -25.42 -9.69 4.10
N THR A 274 -25.02 -8.47 4.41
CA THR A 274 -23.80 -8.22 5.17
C THR A 274 -24.03 -7.20 6.29
N TYR A 275 -23.31 -7.38 7.38
CA TYR A 275 -23.05 -6.27 8.30
C TYR A 275 -21.95 -5.39 7.71
N THR A 276 -22.16 -4.08 7.71
CA THR A 276 -21.16 -3.13 7.21
C THR A 276 -20.58 -2.34 8.37
N ALA A 277 -19.26 -2.42 8.53
CA ALA A 277 -18.55 -1.70 9.57
C ALA A 277 -18.53 -0.17 9.30
N PRO A 278 -18.31 0.66 10.34
CA PRO A 278 -18.10 2.10 10.17
C PRO A 278 -16.93 2.43 9.22
N ASP A 279 -16.99 3.61 8.59
CA ASP A 279 -16.01 4.11 7.61
C ASP A 279 -14.55 4.08 8.12
N SER A 280 -14.35 4.21 9.44
CA SER A 280 -13.03 4.16 10.07
C SER A 280 -12.31 2.81 9.91
N TYR A 281 -13.02 1.76 9.55
CA TYR A 281 -12.44 0.43 9.29
C TYR A 281 -12.20 0.14 7.81
N ALA A 282 -12.56 1.07 6.93
CA ALA A 282 -12.41 0.90 5.47
C ALA A 282 -10.95 0.69 5.04
N ASP A 283 -9.99 1.20 5.82
CA ASP A 283 -8.54 1.10 5.58
C ASP A 283 -7.86 0.03 6.45
N THR A 284 -8.60 -0.99 6.87
CA THR A 284 -8.00 -2.10 7.62
C THR A 284 -7.03 -2.87 6.72
N PRO A 285 -5.74 -2.98 7.10
CA PRO A 285 -4.75 -3.63 6.25
C PRO A 285 -5.06 -5.10 6.00
N GLY A 286 -5.04 -5.50 4.74
CA GLY A 286 -5.14 -6.90 4.32
C GLY A 286 -6.49 -7.59 4.55
N ILE A 287 -7.49 -6.92 5.12
CA ILE A 287 -8.82 -7.50 5.30
C ILE A 287 -9.90 -6.50 4.91
N ARG A 288 -10.80 -6.90 4.02
CA ARG A 288 -12.00 -6.13 3.66
C ARG A 288 -13.28 -6.85 4.01
N LEU A 289 -13.23 -8.17 4.04
CA LEU A 289 -14.38 -9.03 4.29
C LEU A 289 -13.99 -10.17 5.24
N VAL A 290 -14.77 -10.30 6.30
CA VAL A 290 -14.69 -11.44 7.21
C VAL A 290 -15.91 -12.34 6.96
N LEU A 291 -15.65 -13.57 6.52
CA LEU A 291 -16.65 -14.60 6.34
C LEU A 291 -16.77 -15.44 7.61
N PRO A 292 -17.98 -15.80 8.04
CA PRO A 292 -18.14 -16.84 9.04
C PRO A 292 -17.75 -18.20 8.47
N ALA A 293 -17.15 -19.09 9.30
CA ALA A 293 -16.69 -20.41 8.87
C ALA A 293 -17.79 -21.26 8.23
N SER A 294 -19.05 -21.06 8.62
CA SER A 294 -20.20 -21.77 8.05
C SER A 294 -20.53 -21.38 6.62
N LEU A 295 -20.08 -20.21 6.16
CA LEU A 295 -20.42 -19.68 4.83
C LEU A 295 -19.40 -20.08 3.76
N ALA A 296 -18.11 -20.16 4.10
CA ALA A 296 -17.05 -20.44 3.14
C ALA A 296 -17.29 -21.75 2.33
N PRO A 297 -17.60 -22.91 2.93
CA PRO A 297 -17.87 -24.12 2.18
C PRO A 297 -19.12 -24.01 1.28
N ARG A 298 -20.13 -23.24 1.72
CA ARG A 298 -21.37 -23.02 0.93
C ARG A 298 -21.11 -22.19 -0.32
N LEU A 299 -20.03 -21.43 -0.33
CA LEU A 299 -19.56 -20.64 -1.48
C LEU A 299 -18.54 -21.41 -2.34
N GLY A 300 -18.24 -22.67 -2.00
CA GLY A 300 -17.21 -23.47 -2.67
C GLY A 300 -15.78 -22.97 -2.39
N LEU A 301 -15.58 -22.31 -1.26
CA LEU A 301 -14.28 -21.82 -0.81
C LEU A 301 -13.62 -22.83 0.13
N HIS A 302 -12.32 -22.95 0.01
CA HIS A 302 -11.47 -23.85 0.77
C HIS A 302 -10.40 -23.10 1.54
#